data_508f4bcba415b6e4c0c5e249752dda00
#
_entry.id   508f4bcba415b6e4c0c5e249752dda00
#
_cell.length_a   1.000
_cell.length_b   1.000
_cell.length_c   1.000
_cell.angle_alpha   90.00
_cell.angle_beta   90.00
_cell.angle_gamma   90.00
#
_symmetry.space_group_name_H-M   'P 1'
#
loop_
_entity.id
_entity.type
_entity.pdbx_description
1 polymer ?
#
loop_
_entity_poly.entity_id
_entity_poly.type
_entity_poly.pdbx_seq_one_letter_code
_entity_poly.pdbx_strand_id
1 'polypeptide(L)'
;EQTFDGTGYWLVSQRGKVFTFGSAIHFGQMTAHELAPVGAFAVSNSNDGYWMMTTGAPGLPADSGEGRRVIFSNQRHRVWLVEDDGSISGNFFVSGRADQPKPDTYRIFSKSRHTIAGHDDIRMEYMVRFTWGVEQAIGFHNIPIDGFGEAMQSEAQLGSYRSEGCVRLRDDQAAALFNWTKVGTQVVVVD
;
A
#
# COMPACT_ATOMS: atom_id res chain seq x y z
N GLU A 1 -2.61 -28.34 -4.75
CA GLU A 1 -2.48 -28.61 -6.20
C GLU A 1 -1.33 -29.60 -6.46
N GLN A 2 -1.43 -30.40 -7.49
CA GLN A 2 -0.53 -31.47 -7.87
C GLN A 2 0.19 -31.12 -9.17
N THR A 3 1.44 -31.60 -9.34
CA THR A 3 2.14 -31.51 -10.63
C THR A 3 1.40 -32.29 -11.71
N PHE A 4 1.54 -31.90 -12.97
CA PHE A 4 0.86 -32.56 -14.10
C PHE A 4 1.18 -34.06 -14.20
N ASP A 5 2.39 -34.44 -13.87
CA ASP A 5 2.87 -35.85 -13.86
C ASP A 5 2.53 -36.60 -12.58
N GLY A 6 1.90 -35.95 -11.61
CA GLY A 6 1.51 -36.56 -10.34
C GLY A 6 2.68 -36.90 -9.38
N THR A 7 3.92 -36.48 -9.69
CA THR A 7 5.11 -36.83 -8.90
C THR A 7 5.44 -35.81 -7.81
N GLY A 8 4.73 -34.67 -7.78
CA GLY A 8 4.88 -33.63 -6.79
C GLY A 8 3.60 -32.87 -6.52
N TYR A 9 3.64 -32.03 -5.49
CA TYR A 9 2.50 -31.15 -5.15
C TYR A 9 2.93 -29.91 -4.36
N TRP A 10 2.07 -28.89 -4.38
CA TRP A 10 2.18 -27.67 -3.61
C TRP A 10 1.10 -27.61 -2.54
N LEU A 11 1.48 -27.21 -1.34
CA LEU A 11 0.58 -26.73 -0.30
C LEU A 11 0.77 -25.22 -0.14
N VAL A 12 -0.33 -24.48 -0.02
CA VAL A 12 -0.31 -23.05 0.18
C VAL A 12 -1.08 -22.72 1.45
N SER A 13 -0.43 -21.99 2.37
CA SER A 13 -1.10 -21.49 3.56
C SER A 13 -2.02 -20.31 3.20
N GLN A 14 -2.99 -20.01 4.05
CA GLN A 14 -3.82 -18.80 3.90
C GLN A 14 -2.99 -17.51 3.87
N ARG A 15 -1.76 -17.52 4.39
CA ARG A 15 -0.83 -16.39 4.36
C ARG A 15 0.08 -16.39 3.13
N GLY A 16 -0.19 -17.23 2.14
CA GLY A 16 0.55 -17.29 0.89
C GLY A 16 1.93 -17.94 0.98
N LYS A 17 2.27 -18.59 2.10
CA LYS A 17 3.49 -19.40 2.18
C LYS A 17 3.30 -20.67 1.37
N VAL A 18 4.23 -20.95 0.47
CA VAL A 18 4.22 -22.12 -0.41
C VAL A 18 5.18 -23.19 0.11
N PHE A 19 4.70 -24.41 0.15
CA PHE A 19 5.47 -25.60 0.47
C PHE A 19 5.46 -26.51 -0.75
N THR A 20 6.62 -27.04 -1.13
CA THR A 20 6.79 -27.93 -2.28
C THR A 20 7.19 -29.32 -1.84
N PHE A 21 6.65 -30.33 -2.50
CA PHE A 21 6.90 -31.74 -2.21
C PHE A 21 7.10 -32.50 -3.52
N GLY A 22 7.98 -33.53 -3.50
CA GLY A 22 8.29 -34.34 -4.69
C GLY A 22 8.98 -33.49 -5.77
N SER A 23 8.50 -33.58 -7.00
CA SER A 23 9.04 -32.86 -8.15
C SER A 23 8.56 -31.41 -8.26
N ALA A 24 7.73 -30.92 -7.35
CA ALA A 24 7.17 -29.56 -7.42
C ALA A 24 8.24 -28.49 -7.20
N ILE A 25 8.33 -27.53 -8.13
CA ILE A 25 9.29 -26.42 -8.09
C ILE A 25 8.69 -25.22 -7.35
N HIS A 26 9.49 -24.54 -6.54
CA HIS A 26 9.08 -23.33 -5.83
C HIS A 26 9.28 -22.10 -6.72
N PHE A 27 8.19 -21.44 -7.13
CA PHE A 27 8.21 -20.24 -7.99
C PHE A 27 8.03 -18.92 -7.21
N GLY A 28 8.16 -18.94 -5.90
CA GLY A 28 7.97 -17.81 -5.02
C GLY A 28 6.81 -18.01 -4.05
N GLN A 29 6.62 -17.05 -3.17
CA GLN A 29 5.54 -17.04 -2.18
C GLN A 29 5.17 -15.59 -1.87
N MET A 30 3.97 -15.37 -1.30
CA MET A 30 3.60 -14.05 -0.80
C MET A 30 4.45 -13.68 0.40
N THR A 31 4.85 -12.42 0.47
CA THR A 31 5.56 -11.88 1.62
C THR A 31 4.59 -11.54 2.75
N ALA A 32 5.09 -11.34 3.97
CA ALA A 32 4.25 -11.00 5.14
C ALA A 32 3.46 -9.69 5.00
N HIS A 33 3.77 -8.87 4.00
CA HIS A 33 3.09 -7.60 3.72
C HIS A 33 1.80 -7.74 2.91
N GLU A 34 1.58 -8.89 2.27
CA GLU A 34 0.40 -9.17 1.45
C GLU A 34 -0.65 -9.94 2.27
N LEU A 35 -1.27 -9.26 3.22
CA LEU A 35 -2.04 -9.90 4.31
C LEU A 35 -3.50 -10.19 4.01
N ALA A 36 -3.94 -10.22 2.76
CA ALA A 36 -5.24 -10.83 2.45
C ALA A 36 -5.08 -12.37 2.39
N PRO A 37 -6.00 -13.15 2.98
CA PRO A 37 -5.93 -14.60 2.90
C PRO A 37 -5.92 -15.08 1.45
N VAL A 38 -5.10 -16.08 1.13
CA VAL A 38 -5.18 -16.76 -0.16
C VAL A 38 -6.50 -17.54 -0.20
N GLY A 39 -7.35 -17.18 -1.13
CA GLY A 39 -8.64 -17.81 -1.36
C GLY A 39 -8.65 -18.79 -2.51
N ALA A 40 -7.71 -18.64 -3.45
CA ALA A 40 -7.51 -19.56 -4.55
C ALA A 40 -6.04 -19.71 -4.90
N PHE A 41 -5.68 -20.88 -5.37
CA PHE A 41 -4.35 -21.24 -5.84
C PHE A 41 -4.51 -22.09 -7.11
N ALA A 42 -3.83 -21.73 -8.17
CA ALA A 42 -3.86 -22.46 -9.43
C ALA A 42 -2.46 -22.62 -9.99
N VAL A 43 -2.14 -23.78 -10.51
CA VAL A 43 -0.86 -24.10 -11.16
C VAL A 43 -1.05 -24.00 -12.68
N SER A 44 -0.01 -23.52 -13.39
CA SER A 44 0.01 -23.52 -14.84
C SER A 44 -0.01 -24.95 -15.39
N ASN A 45 -0.64 -25.15 -16.55
CA ASN A 45 -0.70 -26.46 -17.19
C ASN A 45 0.69 -27.02 -17.60
N SER A 46 1.70 -26.15 -17.66
CA SER A 46 3.09 -26.49 -18.00
C SER A 46 3.97 -26.72 -16.75
N ASN A 47 3.42 -26.61 -15.55
CA ASN A 47 4.17 -26.64 -14.27
C ASN A 47 5.30 -25.61 -14.16
N ASP A 48 5.26 -24.53 -14.92
CA ASP A 48 6.27 -23.47 -14.96
C ASP A 48 5.91 -22.24 -14.10
N GLY A 49 4.82 -22.33 -13.35
CA GLY A 49 4.35 -21.27 -12.48
C GLY A 49 3.04 -21.58 -11.77
N TYR A 50 2.63 -20.67 -10.90
CA TYR A 50 1.32 -20.71 -10.25
C TYR A 50 0.81 -19.30 -9.97
N TRP A 51 -0.50 -19.19 -9.80
CA TRP A 51 -1.20 -17.97 -9.39
C TRP A 51 -1.78 -18.14 -8.01
N MET A 52 -1.67 -17.10 -7.20
CA MET A 52 -2.35 -16.99 -5.92
C MET A 52 -3.34 -15.83 -5.99
N MET A 53 -4.61 -16.10 -5.72
CA MET A 53 -5.64 -15.08 -5.61
C MET A 53 -5.97 -14.87 -4.13
N THR A 54 -5.93 -13.64 -3.68
CA THR A 54 -6.33 -13.29 -2.31
C THR A 54 -7.82 -12.98 -2.25
N THR A 55 -8.47 -13.36 -1.16
CA THR A 55 -9.88 -13.04 -0.90
C THR A 55 -9.96 -11.69 -0.18
N GLY A 56 -10.34 -10.67 -0.92
CA GLY A 56 -10.60 -9.34 -0.35
C GLY A 56 -9.35 -8.49 -0.09
N ALA A 57 -9.58 -7.29 0.41
CA ALA A 57 -8.53 -6.40 0.88
C ALA A 57 -7.87 -6.98 2.14
N PRO A 58 -6.56 -6.72 2.38
CA PRO A 58 -5.92 -7.06 3.63
C PRO A 58 -6.73 -6.50 4.80
N GLY A 59 -6.93 -7.31 5.83
CA GLY A 59 -7.63 -6.88 7.03
C GLY A 59 -6.99 -5.62 7.63
N LEU A 60 -7.80 -4.82 8.31
CA LEU A 60 -7.30 -3.63 9.01
C LEU A 60 -6.24 -4.04 10.04
N PRO A 61 -5.17 -3.25 10.20
CA PRO A 61 -4.23 -3.43 11.29
C PRO A 61 -4.95 -3.40 12.64
N ALA A 62 -4.49 -4.21 13.58
CA ALA A 62 -4.92 -4.09 14.98
C ALA A 62 -4.61 -2.66 15.49
N ASP A 63 -5.41 -2.21 16.44
CA ASP A 63 -5.23 -0.90 17.09
C ASP A 63 -5.27 0.30 16.13
N SER A 64 -5.93 0.15 14.99
CA SER A 64 -6.07 1.20 13.98
C SER A 64 -7.24 2.17 14.25
N GLY A 65 -7.84 2.14 15.45
CA GLY A 65 -8.90 3.05 15.88
C GLY A 65 -10.28 2.69 15.34
N GLU A 66 -11.23 3.59 15.56
CA GLU A 66 -12.65 3.44 15.18
C GLU A 66 -13.15 4.64 14.37
N GLY A 67 -14.33 4.52 13.77
CA GLY A 67 -14.98 5.57 12.98
C GLY A 67 -14.29 5.84 11.64
N ARG A 68 -14.73 6.91 10.95
CA ARG A 68 -14.22 7.29 9.63
C ARG A 68 -12.80 7.82 9.70
N ARG A 69 -11.86 7.13 9.06
CA ARG A 69 -10.43 7.44 9.16
C ARG A 69 -9.62 6.91 7.98
N VAL A 70 -8.48 7.52 7.75
CA VAL A 70 -7.40 6.96 6.94
C VAL A 70 -6.49 6.16 7.87
N ILE A 71 -6.15 4.94 7.53
CA ILE A 71 -5.12 4.16 8.21
C ILE A 71 -3.92 4.07 7.28
N PHE A 72 -2.74 4.35 7.79
CA PHE A 72 -1.47 4.17 7.07
C PHE A 72 -0.55 3.23 7.85
N SER A 73 -0.17 2.11 7.25
CA SER A 73 0.87 1.23 7.76
C SER A 73 2.13 1.43 6.93
N ASN A 74 3.17 1.89 7.59
CA ASN A 74 4.46 2.14 6.96
C ASN A 74 5.18 0.83 6.61
N GLN A 75 5.11 -0.18 7.50
CA GLN A 75 5.72 -1.50 7.26
C GLN A 75 4.99 -2.30 6.16
N ARG A 76 3.66 -2.16 6.07
CA ARG A 76 2.85 -2.82 5.04
C ARG A 76 2.81 -2.05 3.73
N HIS A 77 3.37 -0.84 3.69
CA HIS A 77 3.30 0.06 2.54
C HIS A 77 1.86 0.22 2.02
N ARG A 78 0.90 0.43 2.95
CA ARG A 78 -0.51 0.47 2.61
C ARG A 78 -1.27 1.58 3.29
N VAL A 79 -2.28 2.05 2.57
CA VAL A 79 -3.31 2.96 3.09
C VAL A 79 -4.67 2.29 2.96
N TRP A 80 -5.52 2.45 3.96
CA TRP A 80 -6.93 2.08 3.96
C TRP A 80 -7.79 3.33 4.18
N LEU A 81 -8.90 3.43 3.46
CA LEU A 81 -9.96 4.39 3.71
C LEU A 81 -11.10 3.63 4.39
N VAL A 82 -11.40 3.97 5.63
CA VAL A 82 -12.36 3.25 6.47
C VAL A 82 -13.54 4.17 6.77
N GLU A 83 -14.76 3.68 6.51
CA GLU A 83 -16.00 4.39 6.81
C GLU A 83 -16.37 4.29 8.29
N ASP A 84 -17.39 5.04 8.71
CA ASP A 84 -17.86 5.06 10.10
C ASP A 84 -18.36 3.69 10.60
N ASP A 85 -18.88 2.86 9.71
CA ASP A 85 -19.33 1.49 10.01
C ASP A 85 -18.21 0.45 10.00
N GLY A 86 -16.98 0.87 9.76
CA GLY A 86 -15.81 -0.01 9.66
C GLY A 86 -15.59 -0.64 8.28
N SER A 87 -16.46 -0.40 7.32
CA SER A 87 -16.25 -0.87 5.94
C SER A 87 -15.08 -0.17 5.27
N ILE A 88 -14.42 -0.86 4.33
CA ILE A 88 -13.25 -0.36 3.62
C ILE A 88 -13.68 0.17 2.26
N SER A 89 -13.61 1.51 2.07
CA SER A 89 -13.89 2.19 0.80
C SER A 89 -12.68 2.19 -0.15
N GLY A 90 -11.48 2.01 0.36
CA GLY A 90 -10.27 2.00 -0.46
C GLY A 90 -9.10 1.33 0.25
N ASN A 91 -8.23 0.71 -0.55
CA ASN A 91 -7.01 0.06 -0.08
C ASN A 91 -5.95 0.17 -1.16
N PHE A 92 -4.83 0.82 -0.87
CA PHE A 92 -3.84 1.20 -1.86
C PHE A 92 -2.43 0.86 -1.40
N PHE A 93 -1.61 0.36 -2.33
CA PHE A 93 -0.15 0.34 -2.13
C PHE A 93 0.41 1.75 -2.22
N VAL A 94 1.37 2.03 -1.34
CA VAL A 94 2.00 3.35 -1.23
C VAL A 94 3.50 3.24 -1.04
N SER A 95 4.21 4.34 -1.27
CA SER A 95 5.62 4.46 -0.92
C SER A 95 5.80 5.55 0.12
N GLY A 96 6.34 5.18 1.27
CA GLY A 96 6.67 6.05 2.38
C GLY A 96 8.16 6.10 2.67
N ARG A 97 8.51 6.48 3.88
CA ARG A 97 9.85 6.44 4.47
C ARG A 97 9.84 5.59 5.74
N ALA A 98 10.88 4.78 5.95
CA ALA A 98 10.93 3.77 7.01
C ALA A 98 10.70 4.30 8.45
N ASP A 99 11.09 5.53 8.72
CA ASP A 99 11.08 6.13 10.07
C ASP A 99 10.09 7.29 10.22
N GLN A 100 9.32 7.61 9.18
CA GLN A 100 8.36 8.71 9.15
C GLN A 100 7.14 8.40 8.27
N PRO A 101 5.94 8.90 8.65
CA PRO A 101 5.62 9.51 9.95
C PRO A 101 5.66 8.48 11.08
N LYS A 102 5.84 8.92 12.32
CA LYS A 102 5.81 8.04 13.49
C LYS A 102 4.40 7.49 13.71
N PRO A 103 4.26 6.28 14.28
CA PRO A 103 2.97 5.75 14.71
C PRO A 103 2.29 6.71 15.70
N ASP A 104 1.10 7.17 15.34
CA ASP A 104 0.28 8.06 16.15
C ASP A 104 -1.07 8.30 15.44
N THR A 105 -1.96 9.01 16.11
CA THR A 105 -3.21 9.49 15.55
C THR A 105 -3.12 10.98 15.23
N TYR A 106 -3.19 11.28 13.95
CA TYR A 106 -3.11 12.63 13.40
C TYR A 106 -4.47 13.09 12.87
N ARG A 107 -4.54 14.37 12.47
CA ARG A 107 -5.67 14.92 11.73
C ARG A 107 -5.18 15.69 10.50
N ILE A 108 -5.91 15.55 9.41
CA ILE A 108 -5.65 16.34 8.20
C ILE A 108 -5.86 17.81 8.54
N PHE A 109 -4.83 18.63 8.33
CA PHE A 109 -4.89 20.07 8.61
C PHE A 109 -4.92 20.93 7.35
N SER A 110 -4.50 20.41 6.20
CA SER A 110 -4.61 21.13 4.94
C SER A 110 -4.63 20.21 3.71
N LYS A 111 -5.19 20.70 2.61
CA LYS A 111 -5.26 20.02 1.33
C LYS A 111 -4.93 21.00 0.21
N SER A 112 -4.24 20.54 -0.83
CA SER A 112 -3.92 21.34 -2.03
C SER A 112 -4.02 20.45 -3.27
N ARG A 113 -4.75 20.92 -4.31
CA ARG A 113 -4.86 20.18 -5.57
C ARG A 113 -3.51 20.10 -6.28
N HIS A 114 -2.74 21.18 -6.25
CA HIS A 114 -1.40 21.28 -6.80
C HIS A 114 -0.44 21.76 -5.73
N THR A 115 0.75 21.20 -5.70
CA THR A 115 1.82 21.56 -4.75
C THR A 115 3.17 21.45 -5.45
N ILE A 116 4.04 22.39 -5.17
CA ILE A 116 5.44 22.36 -5.56
C ILE A 116 6.26 22.20 -4.29
N ALA A 117 7.24 21.32 -4.29
CA ALA A 117 8.13 21.10 -3.16
C ALA A 117 9.58 21.38 -3.56
N GLY A 118 10.28 22.02 -2.62
CA GLY A 118 11.72 22.23 -2.72
C GLY A 118 12.14 23.26 -3.77
N HIS A 119 13.44 23.23 -4.05
CA HIS A 119 14.10 24.12 -5.02
C HIS A 119 14.12 23.56 -6.45
N ASP A 120 13.68 22.30 -6.63
CA ASP A 120 13.87 21.51 -7.86
C ASP A 120 12.60 21.42 -8.71
N ASP A 121 11.65 22.35 -8.55
CA ASP A 121 10.37 22.38 -9.28
C ASP A 121 9.61 21.02 -9.23
N ILE A 122 9.77 20.25 -8.14
CA ILE A 122 9.07 19.00 -7.95
C ILE A 122 7.58 19.26 -7.77
N ARG A 123 6.78 18.76 -8.68
CA ARG A 123 5.33 18.94 -8.73
C ARG A 123 4.61 17.72 -8.24
N MET A 124 3.60 17.93 -7.42
CA MET A 124 2.70 16.90 -6.88
C MET A 124 1.27 17.39 -6.92
N GLU A 125 0.37 16.45 -7.02
CA GLU A 125 -1.07 16.70 -6.99
C GLU A 125 -1.73 15.96 -5.83
N TYR A 126 -2.94 16.39 -5.49
CA TYR A 126 -3.78 15.75 -4.46
C TYR A 126 -3.12 15.70 -3.08
N MET A 127 -2.37 16.73 -2.71
CA MET A 127 -1.69 16.82 -1.42
C MET A 127 -2.68 16.89 -0.26
N VAL A 128 -2.57 15.96 0.69
CA VAL A 128 -3.37 15.87 1.91
C VAL A 128 -2.43 15.79 3.11
N ARG A 129 -2.20 16.93 3.80
CA ARG A 129 -1.22 17.05 4.88
C ARG A 129 -1.85 16.72 6.23
N PHE A 130 -1.15 15.88 7.02
CA PHE A 130 -1.65 15.45 8.31
C PHE A 130 -0.64 15.53 9.48
N THR A 131 0.66 15.67 9.19
CA THR A 131 1.69 15.87 10.21
C THR A 131 2.87 16.67 9.67
N TRP A 132 3.86 16.92 10.50
CA TRP A 132 5.09 17.63 10.14
C TRP A 132 6.29 16.71 10.26
N GLY A 133 7.18 16.74 9.29
CA GLY A 133 8.54 16.26 9.37
C GLY A 133 9.45 17.33 9.98
N VAL A 134 10.76 17.15 9.83
CA VAL A 134 11.74 18.11 10.38
C VAL A 134 11.64 19.48 9.69
N GLU A 135 11.49 19.51 8.38
CA GLU A 135 11.50 20.75 7.59
C GLU A 135 10.18 21.03 6.87
N GLN A 136 9.44 20.00 6.52
CA GLN A 136 8.25 20.12 5.69
C GLN A 136 7.08 19.31 6.25
N ALA A 137 5.86 19.68 5.84
CA ALA A 137 4.67 18.92 6.14
C ALA A 137 4.70 17.55 5.44
N ILE A 138 4.30 16.51 6.14
CA ILE A 138 4.08 15.16 5.61
C ILE A 138 2.61 15.01 5.22
N GLY A 139 2.37 14.45 4.05
CA GLY A 139 1.03 14.19 3.54
C GLY A 139 1.01 13.05 2.53
N PHE A 140 -0.21 12.71 2.11
CA PHE A 140 -0.47 11.84 0.97
C PHE A 140 -0.51 12.66 -0.30
N HIS A 141 0.04 12.16 -1.40
CA HIS A 141 0.00 12.79 -2.73
C HIS A 141 0.30 11.75 -3.82
N ASN A 142 0.12 12.12 -5.10
CA ASN A 142 0.52 11.25 -6.21
C ASN A 142 2.06 11.08 -6.29
N ILE A 143 2.53 10.21 -7.19
CA ILE A 143 3.96 10.12 -7.53
C ILE A 143 4.42 11.48 -8.07
N PRO A 144 5.46 12.11 -7.47
CA PRO A 144 5.92 13.42 -7.91
C PRO A 144 6.53 13.39 -9.30
N ILE A 145 6.44 14.53 -9.99
CA ILE A 145 7.08 14.80 -11.26
C ILE A 145 8.20 15.82 -11.01
N ASP A 146 9.39 15.55 -11.48
CA ASP A 146 10.53 16.46 -11.36
C ASP A 146 10.44 17.66 -12.34
N GLY A 147 11.43 18.56 -12.26
CA GLY A 147 11.48 19.75 -13.13
C GLY A 147 11.67 19.44 -14.62
N PHE A 148 12.05 18.23 -14.98
CA PHE A 148 12.19 17.77 -16.37
C PHE A 148 10.93 17.09 -16.91
N GLY A 149 9.92 16.88 -16.05
CA GLY A 149 8.67 16.22 -16.41
C GLY A 149 8.69 14.71 -16.23
N GLU A 150 9.73 14.15 -15.58
CA GLU A 150 9.88 12.73 -15.34
C GLU A 150 9.30 12.33 -13.98
N ALA A 151 8.66 11.15 -13.92
CA ALA A 151 8.14 10.61 -12.67
C ALA A 151 9.28 10.15 -11.77
N MET A 152 9.31 10.61 -10.51
CA MET A 152 10.37 10.28 -9.54
C MET A 152 10.35 8.81 -9.09
N GLN A 153 9.33 8.05 -9.45
CA GLN A 153 9.25 6.59 -9.31
C GLN A 153 8.19 6.04 -10.27
N SER A 154 8.29 4.77 -10.63
CA SER A 154 7.24 4.08 -11.37
C SER A 154 6.14 3.56 -10.43
N GLU A 155 4.93 3.34 -10.95
CA GLU A 155 3.82 2.71 -10.20
C GLU A 155 4.17 1.31 -9.70
N ALA A 156 4.94 0.53 -10.47
CA ALA A 156 5.42 -0.81 -10.08
C ALA A 156 6.34 -0.81 -8.85
N GLN A 157 6.86 0.35 -8.46
CA GLN A 157 7.71 0.52 -7.28
C GLN A 157 6.90 0.93 -6.03
N LEU A 158 5.58 1.11 -6.14
CA LEU A 158 4.73 1.26 -4.95
C LEU A 158 4.79 -0.03 -4.12
N GLY A 159 4.71 0.09 -2.80
CA GLY A 159 4.95 -1.01 -1.88
C GLY A 159 6.39 -1.09 -1.36
N SER A 160 7.18 -0.01 -1.51
CA SER A 160 8.55 0.09 -0.99
C SER A 160 8.87 1.48 -0.45
N TYR A 161 9.91 1.60 0.37
CA TYR A 161 10.38 2.90 0.87
C TYR A 161 11.09 3.67 -0.24
N ARG A 162 10.51 4.81 -0.66
CA ARG A 162 11.05 5.64 -1.75
C ARG A 162 10.87 7.14 -1.56
N SER A 163 10.21 7.56 -0.49
CA SER A 163 9.96 8.98 -0.23
C SER A 163 10.90 9.54 0.83
N GLU A 164 10.94 10.85 0.95
CA GLU A 164 11.67 11.58 1.99
C GLU A 164 10.81 11.85 3.23
N GLY A 165 9.59 11.35 3.29
CA GLY A 165 8.66 11.48 4.42
C GLY A 165 7.20 11.43 4.04
N CYS A 166 6.81 12.03 2.93
CA CYS A 166 5.46 11.96 2.39
C CYS A 166 5.09 10.54 1.91
N VAL A 167 3.80 10.31 1.70
CA VAL A 167 3.24 9.03 1.27
C VAL A 167 2.77 9.14 -0.17
N ARG A 168 3.47 8.46 -1.09
CA ARG A 168 3.21 8.50 -2.53
C ARG A 168 2.21 7.43 -2.94
N LEU A 169 1.22 7.82 -3.74
CA LEU A 169 0.19 6.95 -4.32
C LEU A 169 0.22 7.02 -5.84
N ARG A 170 -0.44 6.08 -6.49
CA ARG A 170 -0.82 6.20 -7.90
C ARG A 170 -1.77 7.40 -8.07
N ASP A 171 -1.78 8.02 -9.24
CA ASP A 171 -2.50 9.28 -9.48
C ASP A 171 -4.00 9.18 -9.18
N ASP A 172 -4.68 8.15 -9.71
CA ASP A 172 -6.10 7.90 -9.47
C ASP A 172 -6.42 7.60 -7.99
N GLN A 173 -5.51 6.91 -7.29
CA GLN A 173 -5.65 6.58 -5.86
C GLN A 173 -5.42 7.81 -4.98
N ALA A 174 -4.47 8.68 -5.34
CA ALA A 174 -4.26 9.97 -4.68
C ALA A 174 -5.48 10.89 -4.85
N ALA A 175 -6.05 10.91 -6.06
CA ALA A 175 -7.30 11.65 -6.34
C ALA A 175 -8.47 11.08 -5.51
N ALA A 176 -8.62 9.76 -5.43
CA ALA A 176 -9.65 9.10 -4.63
C ALA A 176 -9.52 9.46 -3.15
N LEU A 177 -8.32 9.33 -2.56
CA LEU A 177 -8.04 9.70 -1.17
C LEU A 177 -8.31 11.20 -0.93
N PHE A 178 -7.84 12.05 -1.84
CA PHE A 178 -8.08 13.48 -1.76
C PHE A 178 -9.58 13.79 -1.73
N ASN A 179 -10.38 13.23 -2.62
CA ASN A 179 -11.82 13.48 -2.67
C ASN A 179 -12.57 12.88 -1.47
N TRP A 180 -12.15 11.71 -1.01
CA TRP A 180 -12.76 11.03 0.14
C TRP A 180 -12.51 11.74 1.47
N THR A 181 -11.35 12.40 1.63
CA THR A 181 -10.95 13.08 2.87
C THR A 181 -11.41 14.53 2.93
N LYS A 182 -11.54 15.06 4.14
CA LYS A 182 -11.72 16.51 4.43
C LYS A 182 -10.73 16.95 5.53
N VAL A 183 -10.51 18.25 5.67
CA VAL A 183 -9.78 18.80 6.82
C VAL A 183 -10.47 18.34 8.10
N GLY A 184 -9.70 17.87 9.07
CA GLY A 184 -10.18 17.26 10.31
C GLY A 184 -10.34 15.72 10.24
N THR A 185 -10.34 15.10 9.05
CA THR A 185 -10.34 13.61 8.94
C THR A 185 -9.16 13.03 9.72
N GLN A 186 -9.43 11.99 10.49
CA GLN A 186 -8.43 11.28 11.28
C GLN A 186 -7.49 10.47 10.37
N VAL A 187 -6.21 10.47 10.70
CA VAL A 187 -5.18 9.62 10.07
C VAL A 187 -4.50 8.83 11.19
N VAL A 188 -4.64 7.52 11.17
CA VAL A 188 -4.00 6.62 12.12
C VAL A 188 -2.80 6.00 11.44
N VAL A 189 -1.61 6.34 11.91
CA VAL A 189 -0.36 5.72 11.48
C VAL A 189 -0.06 4.58 12.43
N VAL A 190 0.06 3.39 11.90
CA VAL A 190 0.42 2.17 12.62
C VAL A 190 1.77 1.68 12.11
N ASP A 191 2.65 1.20 13.03
CA ASP A 191 3.99 0.66 12.73
C ASP A 191 4.93 1.56 11.89
#